data_bedd9577184b1d14891db17b7aff5d7f
#
_entry.id   bedd9577184b1d14891db17b7aff5d7f
#
_cell.length_a   1.000
_cell.length_b   1.000
_cell.length_c   1.000
_cell.angle_alpha   90.00
_cell.angle_beta   90.00
_cell.angle_gamma   90.00
#
_symmetry.space_group_name_H-M   'P 1'
#
loop_
_entity.id
_entity.type
_entity.pdbx_description
1 polymer ?
#
loop_
_entity_poly.entity_id
_entity_poly.type
_entity_poly.pdbx_seq_one_letter_code
_entity_poly.pdbx_strand_id
1 'polypeptide(L)'
;MSIGTQTHRNLALFATLAVLWGTSFMAIEVGLEVLPPALFAALRYDVAGAVLFIYGLLAAEDWRPRGRDEWVVVGIGGTLLIGAHFALLFSGQRYVTSGVAAIVLSTSPILTPLFAWSMLPDERLDAGGFVGVFLGLVGTVVIALSSGSVGGQLAGVVLLFLAAVSWAFGTVLVKRLPGNPPVVPMQSWMMLLGAGLLHVVSPVLGEPGLTTVAWSPLVVAALLFLAVLCSAAGFIIYFVLLDRIGAIEINLVSYAVPIVAALSGWAFLGEQIGSATVAGFVFILSGFALMKRRALAPFVYGLCVRTGVVALRLVGDHDPASTHDSAPADD
;
A
#
# COMPACT_ATOMS: atom_id res chain seq x y z
N MET A 1 14.15 27.81 2.00
CA MET A 1 14.66 26.40 2.16
C MET A 1 15.01 25.90 0.76
N SER A 2 16.24 25.41 0.54
CA SER A 2 16.69 24.99 -0.79
C SER A 2 15.90 23.75 -1.29
N ILE A 3 15.63 23.69 -2.59
CA ILE A 3 14.92 22.57 -3.25
C ILE A 3 15.54 21.21 -2.88
N GLY A 4 16.87 21.14 -2.70
CA GLY A 4 17.56 19.91 -2.30
C GLY A 4 17.19 19.40 -0.91
N THR A 5 16.98 20.27 0.07
CA THR A 5 16.64 19.87 1.45
C THR A 5 15.22 19.27 1.54
N GLN A 6 14.28 19.76 0.74
CA GLN A 6 12.92 19.21 0.67
C GLN A 6 12.92 17.81 0.03
N THR A 7 13.69 17.61 -1.04
CA THR A 7 13.81 16.31 -1.70
C THR A 7 14.38 15.25 -0.76
N HIS A 8 15.44 15.55 -0.03
CA HIS A 8 16.02 14.61 0.94
C HIS A 8 15.06 14.27 2.08
N ARG A 9 14.29 15.25 2.58
CA ARG A 9 13.29 15.01 3.62
C ARG A 9 12.14 14.12 3.14
N ASN A 10 11.63 14.34 1.93
CA ASN A 10 10.57 13.50 1.37
C ASN A 10 11.08 12.07 1.12
N LEU A 11 12.31 11.90 0.64
CA LEU A 11 12.92 10.59 0.46
C LEU A 11 13.10 9.84 1.79
N ALA A 12 13.54 10.54 2.84
CA ALA A 12 13.67 9.97 4.18
C ALA A 12 12.31 9.52 4.74
N LEU A 13 11.27 10.35 4.62
CA LEU A 13 9.90 9.99 5.04
C LEU A 13 9.36 8.80 4.24
N PHE A 14 9.59 8.76 2.92
CA PHE A 14 9.19 7.65 2.06
C PHE A 14 9.89 6.34 2.49
N ALA A 15 11.20 6.38 2.69
CA ALA A 15 11.96 5.23 3.16
C ALA A 15 11.50 4.77 4.55
N THR A 16 11.26 5.71 5.48
CA THR A 16 10.71 5.39 6.80
C THR A 16 9.34 4.70 6.69
N LEU A 17 8.45 5.21 5.87
CA LEU A 17 7.13 4.61 5.65
C LEU A 17 7.22 3.21 5.06
N ALA A 18 8.09 3.01 4.05
CA ALA A 18 8.33 1.70 3.45
C ALA A 18 8.88 0.68 4.47
N VAL A 19 9.79 1.13 5.34
CA VAL A 19 10.34 0.30 6.43
C VAL A 19 9.27 -0.03 7.46
N LEU A 20 8.51 0.95 7.94
CA LEU A 20 7.45 0.72 8.93
C LEU A 20 6.37 -0.25 8.39
N TRP A 21 5.89 -0.02 7.17
CA TRP A 21 4.86 -0.87 6.60
C TRP A 21 5.40 -2.24 6.16
N GLY A 22 6.65 -2.32 5.68
CA GLY A 22 7.27 -3.59 5.32
C GLY A 22 7.52 -4.48 6.56
N THR A 23 8.12 -3.92 7.61
CA THR A 23 8.36 -4.65 8.86
C THR A 23 7.07 -4.95 9.65
N SER A 24 5.95 -4.29 9.32
CA SER A 24 4.65 -4.61 9.94
C SER A 24 4.23 -6.05 9.68
N PHE A 25 4.53 -6.63 8.51
CA PHE A 25 4.20 -8.01 8.20
C PHE A 25 4.95 -9.00 9.11
N MET A 26 6.24 -8.74 9.39
CA MET A 26 7.00 -9.51 10.37
C MET A 26 6.38 -9.40 11.78
N ALA A 27 6.01 -8.21 12.21
CA ALA A 27 5.41 -8.01 13.52
C ALA A 27 3.99 -8.63 13.63
N ILE A 28 3.24 -8.70 12.52
CA ILE A 28 1.97 -9.44 12.45
C ILE A 28 2.24 -10.92 12.64
N GLU A 29 3.24 -11.51 11.97
CA GLU A 29 3.60 -12.92 12.10
C GLU A 29 3.88 -13.29 13.56
N VAL A 30 4.76 -12.51 14.21
CA VAL A 30 5.07 -12.69 15.65
C VAL A 30 3.81 -12.65 16.54
N GLY A 31 2.90 -11.73 16.28
CA GLY A 31 1.66 -11.62 17.05
C GLY A 31 0.68 -12.77 16.78
N LEU A 32 0.61 -13.25 15.54
CA LEU A 32 -0.28 -14.34 15.12
C LEU A 32 0.11 -15.73 15.69
N GLU A 33 1.32 -15.88 16.22
CA GLU A 33 1.69 -17.10 16.96
C GLU A 33 0.82 -17.31 18.22
N VAL A 34 0.29 -16.22 18.79
CA VAL A 34 -0.42 -16.24 20.07
C VAL A 34 -1.81 -15.62 19.99
N LEU A 35 -1.97 -14.58 19.21
CA LEU A 35 -3.21 -13.81 19.09
C LEU A 35 -4.09 -14.31 17.93
N PRO A 36 -5.41 -14.45 18.16
CA PRO A 36 -6.35 -14.69 17.07
C PRO A 36 -6.36 -13.53 16.07
N PRO A 37 -6.47 -13.80 14.76
CA PRO A 37 -6.31 -12.81 13.73
C PRO A 37 -7.20 -11.56 13.83
N ALA A 38 -8.53 -11.77 13.93
CA ALA A 38 -9.45 -10.65 13.99
C ALA A 38 -9.31 -9.86 15.30
N LEU A 39 -9.10 -10.57 16.42
CA LEU A 39 -8.87 -9.96 17.72
C LEU A 39 -7.56 -9.13 17.72
N PHE A 40 -6.49 -9.66 17.14
CA PHE A 40 -5.22 -8.95 17.04
C PHE A 40 -5.35 -7.69 16.20
N ALA A 41 -6.04 -7.76 15.06
CA ALA A 41 -6.34 -6.59 14.24
C ALA A 41 -7.21 -5.57 15.01
N ALA A 42 -8.20 -6.02 15.79
CA ALA A 42 -9.03 -5.14 16.61
C ALA A 42 -8.18 -4.36 17.62
N LEU A 43 -7.37 -5.04 18.42
CA LEU A 43 -6.48 -4.42 19.42
C LEU A 43 -5.50 -3.43 18.79
N ARG A 44 -4.94 -3.78 17.63
CA ARG A 44 -4.07 -2.85 16.88
C ARG A 44 -4.80 -1.55 16.56
N TYR A 45 -6.04 -1.63 16.07
CA TYR A 45 -6.78 -0.46 15.64
C TYR A 45 -7.50 0.26 16.76
N ASP A 46 -7.76 -0.38 17.91
CA ASP A 46 -8.16 0.30 19.14
C ASP A 46 -7.08 1.31 19.57
N VAL A 47 -5.84 0.83 19.67
CA VAL A 47 -4.71 1.68 20.09
C VAL A 47 -4.39 2.73 19.02
N ALA A 48 -4.30 2.34 17.75
CA ALA A 48 -3.98 3.27 16.66
C ALA A 48 -5.06 4.35 16.50
N GLY A 49 -6.33 3.93 16.53
CA GLY A 49 -7.48 4.83 16.45
C GLY A 49 -7.53 5.79 17.62
N ALA A 50 -7.30 5.32 18.85
CA ALA A 50 -7.23 6.17 20.04
C ALA A 50 -6.10 7.20 19.96
N VAL A 51 -4.90 6.79 19.54
CA VAL A 51 -3.75 7.71 19.34
C VAL A 51 -4.08 8.78 18.31
N LEU A 52 -4.60 8.41 17.12
CA LEU A 52 -4.97 9.38 16.09
C LEU A 52 -6.17 10.23 16.51
N PHE A 53 -7.11 9.69 17.27
CA PHE A 53 -8.25 10.42 17.79
C PHE A 53 -7.81 11.51 18.78
N ILE A 54 -6.93 11.18 19.73
CA ILE A 54 -6.36 12.14 20.67
C ILE A 54 -5.57 13.21 19.90
N TYR A 55 -4.75 12.80 18.91
CA TYR A 55 -4.05 13.76 18.06
C TYR A 55 -5.02 14.68 17.30
N GLY A 56 -6.10 14.13 16.74
CA GLY A 56 -7.15 14.91 16.06
C GLY A 56 -7.85 15.90 16.98
N LEU A 57 -8.15 15.51 18.22
CA LEU A 57 -8.72 16.42 19.24
C LEU A 57 -7.82 17.60 19.58
N LEU A 58 -6.50 17.38 19.57
CA LEU A 58 -5.51 18.40 19.96
C LEU A 58 -5.08 19.30 18.79
N ALA A 59 -5.12 18.79 17.56
CA ALA A 59 -4.51 19.43 16.39
C ALA A 59 -5.53 19.90 15.33
N ALA A 60 -6.77 19.41 15.33
CA ALA A 60 -7.78 19.74 14.34
C ALA A 60 -8.91 20.58 14.93
N GLU A 61 -9.31 21.63 14.21
CA GLU A 61 -10.51 22.39 14.57
C GLU A 61 -11.78 21.55 14.45
N ASP A 62 -11.81 20.66 13.46
CA ASP A 62 -12.92 19.76 13.14
C ASP A 62 -12.52 18.30 13.38
N TRP A 63 -12.67 17.86 14.63
CA TRP A 63 -12.26 16.50 15.03
C TRP A 63 -13.32 15.42 14.80
N ARG A 64 -14.58 15.80 14.52
CA ARG A 64 -15.69 14.86 14.29
C ARG A 64 -16.32 15.04 12.91
N PRO A 65 -16.80 13.96 12.28
CA PRO A 65 -17.56 14.04 11.05
C PRO A 65 -18.81 14.91 11.21
N ARG A 66 -19.08 15.75 10.21
CA ARG A 66 -20.22 16.65 10.16
C ARG A 66 -21.24 16.15 9.15
N GLY A 67 -22.45 15.93 9.60
CA GLY A 67 -23.54 15.48 8.72
C GLY A 67 -23.50 14.02 8.34
N ARG A 68 -24.52 13.61 7.58
CA ARG A 68 -24.72 12.20 7.18
C ARG A 68 -23.65 11.70 6.22
N ASP A 69 -23.24 12.53 5.28
CA ASP A 69 -22.35 12.10 4.18
C ASP A 69 -20.95 11.75 4.71
N GLU A 70 -20.40 12.53 5.63
CA GLU A 70 -19.11 12.23 6.25
C GLU A 70 -19.16 10.97 7.12
N TRP A 71 -20.29 10.73 7.84
CA TRP A 71 -20.49 9.49 8.58
C TRP A 71 -20.64 8.27 7.66
N VAL A 72 -21.22 8.43 6.46
CA VAL A 72 -21.23 7.37 5.44
C VAL A 72 -19.82 7.07 4.94
N VAL A 73 -19.00 8.09 4.71
CA VAL A 73 -17.57 7.93 4.37
C VAL A 73 -16.82 7.14 5.46
N VAL A 74 -17.00 7.53 6.73
CA VAL A 74 -16.41 6.82 7.88
C VAL A 74 -16.93 5.39 7.96
N GLY A 75 -18.23 5.17 7.78
CA GLY A 75 -18.85 3.85 7.83
C GLY A 75 -18.28 2.91 6.77
N ILE A 76 -18.20 3.36 5.51
CA ILE A 76 -17.65 2.57 4.40
C ILE A 76 -16.16 2.36 4.59
N GLY A 77 -15.39 3.40 4.95
CA GLY A 77 -13.96 3.28 5.19
C GLY A 77 -13.63 2.38 6.37
N GLY A 78 -14.32 2.55 7.49
CA GLY A 78 -14.15 1.69 8.67
C GLY A 78 -14.49 0.24 8.40
N THR A 79 -15.54 -0.02 7.60
CA THR A 79 -15.95 -1.40 7.26
C THR A 79 -15.00 -2.04 6.26
N LEU A 80 -14.70 -1.36 5.12
CA LEU A 80 -13.95 -1.97 4.01
C LEU A 80 -12.44 -1.81 4.14
N LEU A 81 -11.95 -0.61 4.52
CA LEU A 81 -10.51 -0.32 4.56
C LEU A 81 -9.88 -0.81 5.87
N ILE A 82 -10.63 -0.90 6.96
CA ILE A 82 -10.13 -1.38 8.24
C ILE A 82 -10.72 -2.74 8.58
N GLY A 83 -12.03 -2.86 8.81
CA GLY A 83 -12.66 -4.09 9.28
C GLY A 83 -12.40 -5.27 8.36
N ALA A 84 -12.96 -5.25 7.15
CA ALA A 84 -12.85 -6.37 6.21
C ALA A 84 -11.41 -6.59 5.74
N HIS A 85 -10.71 -5.51 5.34
CA HIS A 85 -9.34 -5.62 4.87
C HIS A 85 -8.42 -6.30 5.89
N PHE A 86 -8.41 -5.85 7.16
CA PHE A 86 -7.50 -6.37 8.16
C PHE A 86 -7.96 -7.70 8.77
N ALA A 87 -9.28 -7.99 8.81
CA ALA A 87 -9.76 -9.33 9.12
C ALA A 87 -9.21 -10.36 8.12
N LEU A 88 -9.34 -10.06 6.83
CA LEU A 88 -8.88 -10.92 5.74
C LEU A 88 -7.35 -11.01 5.69
N LEU A 89 -6.64 -9.88 5.88
CA LEU A 89 -5.19 -9.82 5.89
C LEU A 89 -4.60 -10.69 7.00
N PHE A 90 -5.01 -10.46 8.25
CA PHE A 90 -4.46 -11.20 9.39
C PHE A 90 -4.83 -12.69 9.34
N SER A 91 -6.05 -13.01 8.89
CA SER A 91 -6.45 -14.40 8.69
C SER A 91 -5.65 -15.07 7.57
N GLY A 92 -5.39 -14.35 6.47
CA GLY A 92 -4.63 -14.87 5.33
C GLY A 92 -3.15 -15.03 5.64
N GLN A 93 -2.55 -14.13 6.41
CA GLN A 93 -1.14 -14.15 6.74
C GLN A 93 -0.75 -15.36 7.61
N ARG A 94 -1.69 -15.97 8.36
CA ARG A 94 -1.43 -17.22 9.09
C ARG A 94 -0.99 -18.39 8.20
N TYR A 95 -1.21 -18.32 6.91
CA TYR A 95 -0.98 -19.42 5.97
C TYR A 95 0.17 -19.14 4.99
N VAL A 96 0.75 -17.95 5.02
CA VAL A 96 1.80 -17.54 4.08
C VAL A 96 2.87 -16.71 4.80
N THR A 97 4.06 -16.64 4.21
CA THR A 97 5.14 -15.81 4.76
C THR A 97 4.85 -14.32 4.65
N SER A 98 5.53 -13.51 5.47
CA SER A 98 5.44 -12.04 5.49
C SER A 98 5.66 -11.42 4.10
N GLY A 99 6.67 -11.92 3.36
CA GLY A 99 6.96 -11.47 2.00
C GLY A 99 5.84 -11.79 1.02
N VAL A 100 5.27 -13.00 1.07
CA VAL A 100 4.13 -13.40 0.22
C VAL A 100 2.90 -12.54 0.51
N ALA A 101 2.59 -12.32 1.79
CA ALA A 101 1.45 -11.47 2.18
C ALA A 101 1.58 -10.05 1.61
N ALA A 102 2.75 -9.42 1.77
CA ALA A 102 3.01 -8.07 1.26
C ALA A 102 2.92 -8.01 -0.27
N ILE A 103 3.45 -9.01 -0.98
CA ILE A 103 3.40 -9.07 -2.46
C ILE A 103 1.96 -9.20 -2.95
N VAL A 104 1.15 -10.10 -2.36
CA VAL A 104 -0.25 -10.26 -2.78
C VAL A 104 -1.04 -8.96 -2.55
N LEU A 105 -0.83 -8.29 -1.42
CA LEU A 105 -1.47 -6.99 -1.13
C LEU A 105 -1.02 -5.87 -2.07
N SER A 106 0.18 -5.96 -2.67
CA SER A 106 0.64 -5.00 -3.68
C SER A 106 -0.14 -5.05 -5.00
N THR A 107 -1.11 -5.96 -5.14
CA THR A 107 -2.10 -5.92 -6.23
C THR A 107 -3.17 -4.82 -6.05
N SER A 108 -3.36 -4.29 -4.83
CA SER A 108 -4.36 -3.24 -4.57
C SER A 108 -4.24 -2.01 -5.48
N PRO A 109 -3.04 -1.43 -5.73
CA PRO A 109 -2.88 -0.31 -6.66
C PRO A 109 -3.17 -0.67 -8.12
N ILE A 110 -3.20 -1.96 -8.47
CA ILE A 110 -3.57 -2.46 -9.79
C ILE A 110 -5.10 -2.58 -9.90
N LEU A 111 -5.75 -3.04 -8.83
CA LEU A 111 -7.22 -3.22 -8.77
C LEU A 111 -7.96 -1.89 -8.66
N THR A 112 -7.37 -0.89 -7.99
CA THR A 112 -8.01 0.41 -7.76
C THR A 112 -8.42 1.11 -9.06
N PRO A 113 -7.61 1.24 -10.11
CA PRO A 113 -8.03 1.80 -11.39
C PRO A 113 -9.13 1.00 -12.10
N LEU A 114 -9.19 -0.32 -11.91
CA LEU A 114 -10.27 -1.15 -12.47
C LEU A 114 -11.62 -0.78 -11.84
N PHE A 115 -11.67 -0.65 -10.52
CA PHE A 115 -12.90 -0.20 -9.84
C PHE A 115 -13.20 1.27 -10.14
N ALA A 116 -12.18 2.14 -10.21
CA ALA A 116 -12.37 3.53 -10.57
C ALA A 116 -13.00 3.68 -11.97
N TRP A 117 -12.49 2.95 -12.97
CA TRP A 117 -13.06 2.92 -14.31
C TRP A 117 -14.52 2.48 -14.32
N SER A 118 -14.90 1.50 -13.51
CA SER A 118 -16.28 0.98 -13.47
C SER A 118 -17.25 1.87 -12.70
N MET A 119 -16.76 2.72 -11.79
CA MET A 119 -17.61 3.43 -10.82
C MET A 119 -17.53 4.96 -10.91
N LEU A 120 -16.47 5.53 -11.50
CA LEU A 120 -16.26 6.96 -11.63
C LEU A 120 -16.40 7.39 -13.10
N PRO A 121 -17.25 8.38 -13.43
CA PRO A 121 -17.57 8.75 -14.81
C PRO A 121 -16.35 9.26 -15.62
N ASP A 122 -15.40 9.91 -14.95
CA ASP A 122 -14.27 10.58 -15.58
C ASP A 122 -13.02 9.70 -15.66
N GLU A 123 -13.04 8.51 -15.05
CA GLU A 123 -11.88 7.61 -15.04
C GLU A 123 -11.92 6.67 -16.25
N ARG A 124 -10.79 6.55 -16.94
CA ARG A 124 -10.65 5.69 -18.13
C ARG A 124 -9.52 4.70 -17.94
N LEU A 125 -9.77 3.46 -18.28
CA LEU A 125 -8.78 2.42 -18.33
C LEU A 125 -8.46 2.12 -19.81
N ASP A 126 -7.23 2.39 -20.24
CA ASP A 126 -6.78 2.09 -21.60
C ASP A 126 -6.37 0.59 -21.73
N ALA A 127 -6.09 0.15 -22.95
CA ALA A 127 -5.66 -1.24 -23.21
C ALA A 127 -4.44 -1.66 -22.36
N GLY A 128 -3.49 -0.73 -22.14
CA GLY A 128 -2.35 -1.00 -21.25
C GLY A 128 -2.75 -1.17 -19.79
N GLY A 129 -3.78 -0.47 -19.35
CA GLY A 129 -4.37 -0.67 -18.03
C GLY A 129 -4.98 -2.05 -17.87
N PHE A 130 -5.76 -2.54 -18.85
CA PHE A 130 -6.32 -3.90 -18.82
C PHE A 130 -5.23 -4.98 -18.83
N VAL A 131 -4.20 -4.83 -19.66
CA VAL A 131 -3.04 -5.76 -19.68
C VAL A 131 -2.31 -5.70 -18.34
N GLY A 132 -2.18 -4.52 -17.72
CA GLY A 132 -1.59 -4.37 -16.40
C GLY A 132 -2.37 -5.11 -15.30
N VAL A 133 -3.72 -5.01 -15.30
CA VAL A 133 -4.57 -5.80 -14.40
C VAL A 133 -4.37 -7.29 -14.62
N PHE A 134 -4.37 -7.74 -15.87
CA PHE A 134 -4.17 -9.15 -16.21
C PHE A 134 -2.82 -9.68 -15.71
N LEU A 135 -1.72 -8.94 -15.91
CA LEU A 135 -0.40 -9.30 -15.41
C LEU A 135 -0.36 -9.38 -13.88
N GLY A 136 -1.00 -8.43 -13.19
CA GLY A 136 -1.12 -8.46 -11.73
C GLY A 136 -1.84 -9.70 -11.22
N LEU A 137 -2.93 -10.10 -11.87
CA LEU A 137 -3.68 -11.32 -11.54
C LEU A 137 -2.85 -12.57 -11.83
N VAL A 138 -2.15 -12.64 -12.98
CA VAL A 138 -1.23 -13.73 -13.29
C VAL A 138 -0.15 -13.87 -12.23
N GLY A 139 0.46 -12.76 -11.79
CA GLY A 139 1.45 -12.76 -10.71
C GLY A 139 0.91 -13.35 -9.41
N THR A 140 -0.31 -12.97 -9.02
CA THR A 140 -0.98 -13.53 -7.84
C THR A 140 -1.23 -15.04 -7.98
N VAL A 141 -1.69 -15.50 -9.15
CA VAL A 141 -1.92 -16.92 -9.44
C VAL A 141 -0.60 -17.72 -9.42
N VAL A 142 0.48 -17.18 -9.98
CA VAL A 142 1.82 -17.80 -9.94
C VAL A 142 2.24 -18.05 -8.48
N ILE A 143 2.05 -17.07 -7.59
CA ILE A 143 2.35 -17.22 -6.16
C ILE A 143 1.43 -18.29 -5.52
N ALA A 144 0.13 -18.25 -5.82
CA ALA A 144 -0.82 -19.20 -5.25
C ALA A 144 -0.55 -20.67 -5.62
N LEU A 145 -0.12 -20.91 -6.88
CA LEU A 145 0.13 -22.25 -7.40
C LEU A 145 1.52 -22.78 -7.05
N SER A 146 2.46 -21.93 -6.66
CA SER A 146 3.84 -22.34 -6.38
C SER A 146 4.01 -23.14 -5.08
N SER A 147 2.99 -23.19 -4.31
CA SER A 147 3.02 -23.73 -2.97
C SER A 147 2.64 -25.20 -2.97
N GLY A 148 3.63 -26.06 -2.83
CA GLY A 148 3.48 -27.52 -2.89
C GLY A 148 2.61 -28.18 -1.81
N SER A 149 2.01 -27.41 -0.88
CA SER A 149 1.03 -27.91 0.11
C SER A 149 -0.36 -27.35 -0.20
N VAL A 150 -1.20 -28.17 -0.78
CA VAL A 150 -2.42 -27.85 -1.51
C VAL A 150 -3.57 -27.23 -0.67
N GLY A 151 -3.47 -27.07 0.66
CA GLY A 151 -4.63 -26.65 1.46
C GLY A 151 -4.54 -25.23 2.03
N GLY A 152 -3.51 -24.96 2.83
CA GLY A 152 -3.46 -23.71 3.63
C GLY A 152 -3.01 -22.49 2.86
N GLN A 153 -1.96 -22.58 2.08
CA GLN A 153 -1.36 -21.43 1.41
C GLN A 153 -2.24 -20.83 0.30
N LEU A 154 -2.98 -21.68 -0.46
CA LEU A 154 -3.97 -21.18 -1.41
C LEU A 154 -5.06 -20.37 -0.68
N ALA A 155 -5.57 -20.89 0.45
CA ALA A 155 -6.53 -20.15 1.27
C ALA A 155 -5.95 -18.80 1.75
N GLY A 156 -4.69 -18.80 2.20
CA GLY A 156 -3.98 -17.57 2.59
C GLY A 156 -3.91 -16.54 1.46
N VAL A 157 -3.48 -16.96 0.26
CA VAL A 157 -3.40 -16.07 -0.90
C VAL A 157 -4.78 -15.55 -1.32
N VAL A 158 -5.83 -16.39 -1.29
CA VAL A 158 -7.19 -15.97 -1.59
C VAL A 158 -7.68 -14.93 -0.57
N LEU A 159 -7.48 -15.15 0.73
CA LEU A 159 -7.85 -14.18 1.76
C LEU A 159 -7.10 -12.85 1.59
N LEU A 160 -5.81 -12.89 1.31
CA LEU A 160 -5.00 -11.69 1.06
C LEU A 160 -5.42 -10.96 -0.22
N PHE A 161 -5.77 -11.70 -1.28
CA PHE A 161 -6.31 -11.11 -2.49
C PHE A 161 -7.66 -10.44 -2.24
N LEU A 162 -8.55 -11.07 -1.48
CA LEU A 162 -9.81 -10.46 -1.05
C LEU A 162 -9.59 -9.23 -0.15
N ALA A 163 -8.55 -9.24 0.68
CA ALA A 163 -8.13 -8.05 1.42
C ALA A 163 -7.71 -6.91 0.48
N ALA A 164 -6.92 -7.21 -0.58
CA ALA A 164 -6.54 -6.25 -1.59
C ALA A 164 -7.75 -5.70 -2.37
N VAL A 165 -8.72 -6.56 -2.71
CA VAL A 165 -10.00 -6.17 -3.32
C VAL A 165 -10.80 -5.25 -2.39
N SER A 166 -10.93 -5.61 -1.11
CA SER A 166 -11.65 -4.79 -0.11
C SER A 166 -11.04 -3.39 0.00
N TRP A 167 -9.72 -3.31 0.06
CA TRP A 167 -9.01 -2.03 0.10
C TRP A 167 -9.23 -1.20 -1.17
N ALA A 168 -9.01 -1.79 -2.35
CA ALA A 168 -9.16 -1.10 -3.63
C ALA A 168 -10.59 -0.62 -3.87
N PHE A 169 -11.57 -1.47 -3.61
CA PHE A 169 -12.99 -1.15 -3.75
C PHE A 169 -13.43 -0.08 -2.74
N GLY A 170 -13.05 -0.24 -1.46
CA GLY A 170 -13.33 0.74 -0.41
C GLY A 170 -12.76 2.12 -0.70
N THR A 171 -11.52 2.18 -1.22
CA THR A 171 -10.86 3.44 -1.62
C THR A 171 -11.66 4.17 -2.70
N VAL A 172 -12.14 3.46 -3.71
CA VAL A 172 -12.94 4.05 -4.79
C VAL A 172 -14.32 4.48 -4.30
N LEU A 173 -14.97 3.68 -3.45
CA LEU A 173 -16.25 4.07 -2.84
C LEU A 173 -16.12 5.34 -2.01
N VAL A 174 -15.11 5.43 -1.14
CA VAL A 174 -14.84 6.63 -0.34
C VAL A 174 -14.63 7.84 -1.26
N LYS A 175 -13.86 7.69 -2.35
CA LYS A 175 -13.63 8.77 -3.33
C LYS A 175 -14.92 9.22 -4.04
N ARG A 176 -15.86 8.30 -4.25
CA ARG A 176 -17.14 8.58 -4.95
C ARG A 176 -18.15 9.33 -4.10
N LEU A 177 -18.05 9.20 -2.78
CA LEU A 177 -19.04 9.78 -1.86
C LEU A 177 -18.88 11.29 -1.76
N PRO A 178 -19.98 12.02 -1.61
CA PRO A 178 -19.94 13.42 -1.24
C PRO A 178 -19.44 13.55 0.20
N GLY A 179 -18.59 14.53 0.43
CA GLY A 179 -18.00 14.79 1.74
C GLY A 179 -16.48 14.86 1.64
N ASN A 180 -15.90 15.79 2.33
CA ASN A 180 -14.46 15.99 2.40
C ASN A 180 -14.06 16.24 3.86
N PRO A 181 -14.24 15.24 4.75
CA PRO A 181 -13.87 15.40 6.15
C PRO A 181 -12.35 15.56 6.29
N PRO A 182 -11.86 16.24 7.34
CA PRO A 182 -10.45 16.34 7.63
C PRO A 182 -9.82 14.94 7.73
N VAL A 183 -8.70 14.72 7.02
CA VAL A 183 -8.16 13.39 6.73
C VAL A 183 -7.78 12.62 8.01
N VAL A 184 -7.09 13.27 8.96
CA VAL A 184 -6.63 12.60 10.19
C VAL A 184 -7.78 12.24 11.14
N PRO A 185 -8.73 13.16 11.46
CA PRO A 185 -9.93 12.79 12.19
C PRO A 185 -10.75 11.69 11.53
N MET A 186 -10.97 11.79 10.19
CA MET A 186 -11.65 10.75 9.43
C MET A 186 -10.99 9.38 9.60
N GLN A 187 -9.66 9.33 9.46
CA GLN A 187 -8.92 8.09 9.62
C GLN A 187 -9.05 7.50 11.03
N SER A 188 -9.02 8.35 12.08
CA SER A 188 -9.20 7.88 13.45
C SER A 188 -10.58 7.25 13.67
N TRP A 189 -11.64 7.87 13.17
CA TRP A 189 -13.00 7.33 13.24
C TRP A 189 -13.15 6.03 12.46
N MET A 190 -12.55 5.94 11.25
CA MET A 190 -12.54 4.69 10.47
C MET A 190 -11.83 3.57 11.23
N MET A 191 -10.69 3.86 11.89
CA MET A 191 -9.96 2.88 12.71
C MET A 191 -10.78 2.40 13.90
N LEU A 192 -11.39 3.30 14.67
CA LEU A 192 -12.21 2.95 15.83
C LEU A 192 -13.45 2.14 15.44
N LEU A 193 -14.14 2.55 14.36
CA LEU A 193 -15.29 1.79 13.84
C LEU A 193 -14.87 0.42 13.33
N GLY A 194 -13.77 0.35 12.57
CA GLY A 194 -13.23 -0.92 12.08
C GLY A 194 -12.77 -1.84 13.21
N ALA A 195 -12.15 -1.30 14.26
CA ALA A 195 -11.81 -2.06 15.47
C ALA A 195 -13.06 -2.63 16.16
N GLY A 196 -14.10 -1.81 16.32
CA GLY A 196 -15.38 -2.28 16.85
C GLY A 196 -15.99 -3.42 16.03
N LEU A 197 -15.96 -3.31 14.69
CA LEU A 197 -16.40 -4.40 13.81
C LEU A 197 -15.55 -5.66 13.96
N LEU A 198 -14.22 -5.52 14.08
CA LEU A 198 -13.31 -6.64 14.29
C LEU A 198 -13.56 -7.35 15.63
N HIS A 199 -13.90 -6.61 16.69
CA HIS A 199 -14.33 -7.21 17.96
C HIS A 199 -15.64 -8.00 17.85
N VAL A 200 -16.52 -7.65 16.92
CA VAL A 200 -17.72 -8.44 16.60
C VAL A 200 -17.38 -9.66 15.73
N VAL A 201 -16.49 -9.48 14.74
CA VAL A 201 -16.08 -10.55 13.83
C VAL A 201 -15.32 -11.66 14.55
N SER A 202 -14.44 -11.32 15.47
CA SER A 202 -13.62 -12.30 16.22
C SER A 202 -14.46 -13.41 16.86
N PRO A 203 -15.45 -13.15 17.72
CA PRO A 203 -16.29 -14.22 18.30
C PRO A 203 -17.20 -14.91 17.26
N VAL A 204 -17.63 -14.23 16.19
CA VAL A 204 -18.40 -14.85 15.11
C VAL A 204 -17.57 -15.90 14.37
N LEU A 205 -16.25 -15.69 14.23
CA LEU A 205 -15.30 -16.66 13.69
C LEU A 205 -14.93 -17.76 14.69
N GLY A 206 -15.45 -17.72 15.92
CA GLY A 206 -15.12 -18.67 16.98
C GLY A 206 -13.70 -18.46 17.55
N GLU A 207 -13.13 -17.27 17.40
CA GLU A 207 -11.82 -16.97 17.94
C GLU A 207 -11.86 -16.92 19.49
N PRO A 208 -10.82 -17.47 20.17
CA PRO A 208 -10.72 -17.40 21.62
C PRO A 208 -10.56 -15.95 22.10
N GLY A 209 -11.11 -15.65 23.29
CA GLY A 209 -11.05 -14.32 23.88
C GLY A 209 -9.68 -13.98 24.48
N LEU A 210 -9.51 -12.72 24.91
CA LEU A 210 -8.27 -12.20 25.50
C LEU A 210 -7.76 -12.96 26.71
N THR A 211 -8.64 -13.64 27.44
CA THR A 211 -8.30 -14.39 28.66
C THR A 211 -7.48 -15.66 28.39
N THR A 212 -7.48 -16.16 27.15
CA THR A 212 -6.74 -17.34 26.73
C THR A 212 -5.38 -17.00 26.11
N VAL A 213 -5.10 -15.71 25.89
CA VAL A 213 -3.88 -15.24 25.24
C VAL A 213 -2.69 -15.32 26.20
N ALA A 214 -1.63 -16.01 25.79
CA ALA A 214 -0.37 -16.05 26.52
C ALA A 214 0.46 -14.78 26.24
N TRP A 215 0.19 -13.73 26.98
CA TRP A 215 0.88 -12.46 26.85
C TRP A 215 2.37 -12.57 27.17
N SER A 216 3.21 -12.19 26.24
CA SER A 216 4.65 -12.03 26.44
C SER A 216 5.08 -10.58 26.12
N PRO A 217 6.23 -10.12 26.65
CA PRO A 217 6.74 -8.79 26.31
C PRO A 217 6.92 -8.60 24.80
N LEU A 218 7.27 -9.65 24.06
CA LEU A 218 7.45 -9.62 22.62
C LEU A 218 6.11 -9.37 21.88
N VAL A 219 5.05 -10.06 22.27
CA VAL A 219 3.70 -9.89 21.70
C VAL A 219 3.16 -8.48 21.96
N VAL A 220 3.35 -7.98 23.19
CA VAL A 220 2.97 -6.60 23.53
C VAL A 220 3.78 -5.59 22.72
N ALA A 221 5.08 -5.79 22.57
CA ALA A 221 5.94 -4.93 21.75
C ALA A 221 5.53 -4.95 20.28
N ALA A 222 5.20 -6.12 19.72
CA ALA A 222 4.71 -6.26 18.35
C ALA A 222 3.37 -5.51 18.18
N LEU A 223 2.42 -5.65 19.10
CA LEU A 223 1.15 -4.95 19.08
C LEU A 223 1.34 -3.41 19.12
N LEU A 224 2.16 -2.91 20.04
CA LEU A 224 2.43 -1.48 20.18
C LEU A 224 3.19 -0.93 18.97
N PHE A 225 4.17 -1.67 18.45
CA PHE A 225 4.87 -1.32 17.22
C PHE A 225 3.90 -1.17 16.04
N LEU A 226 3.01 -2.15 15.86
CA LEU A 226 2.00 -2.11 14.80
C LEU A 226 1.01 -0.96 14.98
N ALA A 227 0.51 -0.76 16.20
CA ALA A 227 -0.51 0.25 16.46
C ALA A 227 0.06 1.67 16.38
N VAL A 228 1.17 1.95 17.08
CA VAL A 228 1.70 3.31 17.22
C VAL A 228 2.56 3.69 16.02
N LEU A 229 3.54 2.85 15.66
CA LEU A 229 4.50 3.21 14.61
C LEU A 229 3.97 2.89 13.22
N CYS A 230 3.48 1.68 12.98
CA CYS A 230 3.05 1.30 11.63
C CYS A 230 1.68 1.89 11.26
N SER A 231 0.73 1.99 12.24
CA SER A 231 -0.58 2.56 11.95
C SER A 231 -0.62 4.07 12.23
N ALA A 232 -0.55 4.54 13.46
CA ALA A 232 -0.74 5.95 13.75
C ALA A 232 0.32 6.84 13.08
N ALA A 233 1.61 6.62 13.37
CA ALA A 233 2.68 7.41 12.77
C ALA A 233 2.81 7.14 11.26
N GLY A 234 2.67 5.90 10.80
CA GLY A 234 2.71 5.52 9.39
C GLY A 234 1.66 6.27 8.56
N PHE A 235 0.41 6.34 9.02
CA PHE A 235 -0.62 7.10 8.30
C PHE A 235 -0.37 8.61 8.33
N ILE A 236 0.14 9.17 9.42
CA ILE A 236 0.55 10.60 9.45
C ILE A 236 1.63 10.85 8.39
N ILE A 237 2.67 10.01 8.33
CA ILE A 237 3.73 10.13 7.32
C ILE A 237 3.15 9.98 5.90
N TYR A 238 2.25 9.01 5.69
CA TYR A 238 1.58 8.80 4.41
C TYR A 238 0.81 10.05 3.95
N PHE A 239 0.01 10.66 4.82
CA PHE A 239 -0.76 11.85 4.46
C PHE A 239 0.13 13.07 4.23
N VAL A 240 1.20 13.25 5.02
CA VAL A 240 2.21 14.30 4.79
C VAL A 240 2.88 14.13 3.43
N LEU A 241 3.20 12.89 3.04
CA LEU A 241 3.79 12.61 1.73
C LEU A 241 2.77 12.78 0.61
N LEU A 242 1.53 12.32 0.80
CA LEU A 242 0.44 12.48 -0.16
C LEU A 242 0.24 13.96 -0.54
N ASP A 243 0.27 14.85 0.46
CA ASP A 243 0.17 16.30 0.26
C ASP A 243 1.40 16.88 -0.47
N ARG A 244 2.60 16.37 -0.19
CA ARG A 244 3.86 16.94 -0.71
C ARG A 244 4.28 16.43 -2.07
N ILE A 245 4.13 15.14 -2.32
CA ILE A 245 4.61 14.48 -3.54
C ILE A 245 3.48 13.94 -4.42
N GLY A 246 2.26 13.92 -3.91
CA GLY A 246 1.08 13.49 -4.66
C GLY A 246 0.80 11.99 -4.61
N ALA A 247 -0.36 11.61 -5.16
CA ALA A 247 -0.88 10.25 -5.06
C ALA A 247 -0.11 9.22 -5.90
N ILE A 248 0.52 9.65 -7.00
CA ILE A 248 1.25 8.73 -7.88
C ILE A 248 2.54 8.27 -7.21
N GLU A 249 3.31 9.23 -6.72
CA GLU A 249 4.60 9.00 -6.08
C GLU A 249 4.46 8.24 -4.76
N ILE A 250 3.47 8.59 -3.93
CA ILE A 250 3.27 7.88 -2.66
C ILE A 250 2.81 6.44 -2.87
N ASN A 251 2.07 6.14 -3.92
CA ASN A 251 1.66 4.77 -4.23
C ASN A 251 2.84 3.84 -4.57
N LEU A 252 4.01 4.38 -4.92
CA LEU A 252 5.23 3.59 -5.11
C LEU A 252 5.67 2.90 -3.81
N VAL A 253 5.26 3.40 -2.65
CA VAL A 253 5.54 2.75 -1.36
C VAL A 253 4.98 1.32 -1.32
N SER A 254 3.83 1.07 -1.96
CA SER A 254 3.21 -0.26 -2.03
C SER A 254 4.08 -1.32 -2.73
N TYR A 255 5.11 -0.90 -3.48
CA TYR A 255 6.08 -1.80 -4.13
C TYR A 255 7.42 -1.85 -3.40
N ALA A 256 7.75 -0.85 -2.60
CA ALA A 256 8.88 -0.90 -1.69
C ALA A 256 8.59 -1.78 -0.45
N VAL A 257 7.35 -1.76 0.03
CA VAL A 257 6.87 -2.54 1.17
C VAL A 257 7.15 -4.05 1.03
N PRO A 258 6.81 -4.75 -0.08
CA PRO A 258 7.10 -6.17 -0.22
C PRO A 258 8.60 -6.51 -0.18
N ILE A 259 9.45 -5.63 -0.68
CA ILE A 259 10.91 -5.82 -0.61
C ILE A 259 11.37 -5.80 0.85
N VAL A 260 10.92 -4.81 1.61
CA VAL A 260 11.25 -4.71 3.04
C VAL A 260 10.64 -5.88 3.83
N ALA A 261 9.38 -6.26 3.53
CA ALA A 261 8.72 -7.39 4.17
C ALA A 261 9.49 -8.71 3.94
N ALA A 262 9.87 -8.98 2.69
CA ALA A 262 10.65 -10.16 2.36
C ALA A 262 12.03 -10.17 3.02
N LEU A 263 12.73 -9.04 3.02
CA LEU A 263 14.04 -8.90 3.67
C LEU A 263 13.95 -9.04 5.19
N SER A 264 12.94 -8.44 5.83
CA SER A 264 12.75 -8.56 7.28
C SER A 264 12.32 -9.97 7.69
N GLY A 265 11.41 -10.61 6.95
CA GLY A 265 11.02 -12.00 7.17
C GLY A 265 12.20 -12.96 7.02
N TRP A 266 13.03 -12.79 6.00
CA TRP A 266 14.26 -13.56 5.83
C TRP A 266 15.26 -13.34 6.97
N ALA A 267 15.52 -12.08 7.34
CA ALA A 267 16.57 -11.74 8.31
C ALA A 267 16.21 -12.10 9.77
N PHE A 268 14.94 -11.95 10.15
CA PHE A 268 14.50 -12.08 11.55
C PHE A 268 13.66 -13.33 11.82
N LEU A 269 12.92 -13.83 10.81
CA LEU A 269 12.04 -15.00 10.97
C LEU A 269 12.59 -16.24 10.25
N GLY A 270 13.71 -16.14 9.49
CA GLY A 270 14.27 -17.25 8.73
C GLY A 270 13.39 -17.67 7.54
N GLU A 271 12.46 -16.81 7.08
CA GLU A 271 11.61 -17.08 5.94
C GLU A 271 12.43 -17.24 4.66
N GLN A 272 12.01 -18.15 3.79
CA GLN A 272 12.65 -18.35 2.49
C GLN A 272 11.82 -17.75 1.36
N ILE A 273 12.50 -17.00 0.49
CA ILE A 273 11.88 -16.38 -0.69
C ILE A 273 12.01 -17.38 -1.84
N GLY A 274 10.91 -18.03 -2.22
CA GLY A 274 10.86 -18.94 -3.35
C GLY A 274 10.98 -18.21 -4.70
N SER A 275 11.53 -18.90 -5.71
CA SER A 275 11.66 -18.36 -7.09
C SER A 275 10.32 -17.95 -7.69
N ALA A 276 9.25 -18.68 -7.41
CA ALA A 276 7.91 -18.35 -7.87
C ALA A 276 7.33 -17.09 -7.19
N THR A 277 7.67 -16.84 -5.93
CA THR A 277 7.33 -15.59 -5.25
C THR A 277 7.99 -14.40 -5.95
N VAL A 278 9.28 -14.53 -6.30
CA VAL A 278 10.00 -13.51 -7.09
C VAL A 278 9.37 -13.33 -8.47
N ALA A 279 9.07 -14.41 -9.19
CA ALA A 279 8.44 -14.35 -10.50
C ALA A 279 7.05 -13.66 -10.42
N GLY A 280 6.21 -14.04 -9.47
CA GLY A 280 4.91 -13.41 -9.26
C GLY A 280 5.02 -11.92 -8.94
N PHE A 281 5.99 -11.53 -8.12
CA PHE A 281 6.25 -10.13 -7.85
C PHE A 281 6.69 -9.34 -9.08
N VAL A 282 7.54 -9.94 -9.94
CA VAL A 282 7.92 -9.32 -11.23
C VAL A 282 6.71 -9.11 -12.13
N PHE A 283 5.76 -10.07 -12.22
CA PHE A 283 4.52 -9.90 -12.96
C PHE A 283 3.67 -8.74 -12.41
N ILE A 284 3.51 -8.65 -11.09
CA ILE A 284 2.75 -7.58 -10.43
C ILE A 284 3.39 -6.22 -10.70
N LEU A 285 4.72 -6.09 -10.55
CA LEU A 285 5.46 -4.87 -10.86
C LEU A 285 5.33 -4.47 -12.34
N SER A 286 5.44 -5.44 -13.24
CA SER A 286 5.30 -5.20 -14.68
C SER A 286 3.89 -4.72 -15.03
N GLY A 287 2.88 -5.31 -14.42
CA GLY A 287 1.47 -4.89 -14.54
C GLY A 287 1.27 -3.45 -14.11
N PHE A 288 1.81 -3.07 -12.95
CA PHE A 288 1.75 -1.69 -12.48
C PHE A 288 2.52 -0.73 -13.39
N ALA A 289 3.74 -1.06 -13.77
CA ALA A 289 4.56 -0.21 -14.62
C ALA A 289 3.87 0.05 -15.97
N LEU A 290 3.24 -0.97 -16.55
CA LEU A 290 2.47 -0.85 -17.79
C LEU A 290 1.23 0.03 -17.62
N MET A 291 0.50 -0.13 -16.52
CA MET A 291 -0.68 0.66 -16.20
C MET A 291 -0.33 2.14 -15.98
N LYS A 292 0.77 2.42 -15.28
CA LYS A 292 1.22 3.78 -14.95
C LYS A 292 2.28 4.33 -15.91
N ARG A 293 2.50 3.69 -17.08
CA ARG A 293 3.58 4.04 -18.04
C ARG A 293 3.61 5.54 -18.39
N ARG A 294 2.43 6.17 -18.58
CA ARG A 294 2.34 7.60 -18.91
C ARG A 294 2.76 8.49 -17.75
N ALA A 295 2.44 8.10 -16.53
CA ALA A 295 2.79 8.83 -15.33
C ALA A 295 4.27 8.60 -14.94
N LEU A 296 4.80 7.41 -15.21
CA LEU A 296 6.19 7.05 -14.93
C LEU A 296 7.18 7.53 -16.01
N ALA A 297 6.71 7.77 -17.25
CA ALA A 297 7.56 8.17 -18.37
C ALA A 297 8.44 9.40 -18.09
N PRO A 298 7.95 10.51 -17.51
CA PRO A 298 8.78 11.66 -17.19
C PRO A 298 9.85 11.35 -16.15
N PHE A 299 9.53 10.50 -15.17
CA PHE A 299 10.46 10.09 -14.11
C PHE A 299 11.57 9.19 -14.68
N VAL A 300 11.22 8.21 -15.50
CA VAL A 300 12.17 7.32 -16.18
C VAL A 300 13.06 8.13 -17.12
N TYR A 301 12.49 9.04 -17.90
CA TYR A 301 13.26 9.93 -18.78
C TYR A 301 14.26 10.79 -17.98
N GLY A 302 13.82 11.40 -16.89
CA GLY A 302 14.70 12.19 -16.01
C GLY A 302 15.83 11.36 -15.38
N LEU A 303 15.57 10.11 -15.05
CA LEU A 303 16.59 9.17 -14.55
C LEU A 303 17.58 8.79 -15.66
N CYS A 304 17.10 8.45 -16.86
CA CYS A 304 17.94 8.12 -18.01
C CYS A 304 18.84 9.29 -18.44
N VAL A 305 18.35 10.54 -18.37
CA VAL A 305 19.17 11.73 -18.63
C VAL A 305 20.25 11.90 -17.56
N ARG A 306 19.93 11.70 -16.28
CA ARG A 306 20.90 11.82 -15.19
C ARG A 306 21.95 10.72 -15.20
N THR A 307 21.63 9.52 -15.66
CA THR A 307 22.55 8.38 -15.75
C THR A 307 23.35 8.35 -17.06
N GLY A 308 23.18 9.33 -17.94
CA GLY A 308 23.94 9.43 -19.20
C GLY A 308 23.46 8.49 -20.32
N VAL A 309 22.44 7.66 -20.07
CA VAL A 309 21.93 6.70 -21.07
C VAL A 309 21.27 7.40 -22.28
N VAL A 310 20.77 8.63 -22.11
CA VAL A 310 20.17 9.43 -23.20
C VAL A 310 21.17 10.38 -23.84
N ALA A 311 22.28 10.71 -23.19
CA ALA A 311 23.29 11.61 -23.74
C ALA A 311 23.95 11.10 -25.05
N LEU A 312 23.95 9.79 -25.26
CA LEU A 312 24.52 9.16 -26.48
C LEU A 312 23.65 9.32 -27.75
N ARG A 313 22.36 9.67 -27.62
CA ARG A 313 21.47 9.89 -28.80
C ARG A 313 21.42 11.32 -29.29
N LEU A 314 21.73 12.30 -28.44
CA LEU A 314 21.71 13.74 -28.82
C LEU A 314 23.04 14.21 -29.41
N VAL A 315 24.13 13.44 -29.31
CA VAL A 315 25.43 13.76 -29.87
C VAL A 315 25.60 13.21 -31.29
N GLY A 316 24.71 12.28 -31.74
CA GLY A 316 24.77 11.64 -33.05
C GLY A 316 24.10 12.38 -34.22
N ASP A 317 23.34 13.47 -33.96
CA ASP A 317 22.58 14.17 -35.01
C ASP A 317 23.10 15.59 -35.34
N HIS A 318 24.32 15.92 -34.92
CA HIS A 318 25.00 17.13 -35.44
C HIS A 318 26.07 16.67 -36.43
N ASP A 319 25.65 16.51 -37.69
CA ASP A 319 26.52 16.47 -38.86
C ASP A 319 27.01 17.90 -39.18
N PRO A 320 28.32 18.20 -39.05
CA PRO A 320 28.83 19.54 -39.32
C PRO A 320 29.16 19.71 -40.80
N ALA A 321 28.30 19.32 -41.72
CA ALA A 321 28.51 19.46 -43.15
C ALA A 321 27.36 20.18 -43.85
N SER A 322 27.20 21.47 -43.58
CA SER A 322 26.51 22.40 -44.50
C SER A 322 26.88 23.85 -44.21
N THR A 323 28.17 24.17 -44.32
CA THR A 323 28.63 25.56 -44.59
C THR A 323 29.45 25.53 -45.85
N HIS A 324 28.79 25.60 -46.99
CA HIS A 324 29.44 26.04 -48.20
C HIS A 324 28.56 27.05 -48.96
N ASP A 325 29.13 28.23 -49.03
CA ASP A 325 29.09 29.17 -50.13
C ASP A 325 27.76 29.73 -50.64
N SER A 326 27.59 30.98 -50.38
CA SER A 326 27.19 31.92 -51.44
C SER A 326 27.73 33.31 -51.12
N ALA A 327 28.76 33.67 -51.89
CA ALA A 327 29.28 35.04 -52.03
C ALA A 327 28.24 36.00 -52.63
N PRO A 328 28.31 37.31 -52.32
CA PRO A 328 27.44 38.29 -52.92
C PRO A 328 27.96 38.67 -54.33
N ALA A 329 27.04 38.69 -55.32
CA ALA A 329 27.28 39.35 -56.57
C ALA A 329 26.65 40.74 -56.52
N ASP A 330 27.47 41.76 -56.84
CA ASP A 330 27.14 43.14 -57.09
C ASP A 330 26.03 43.32 -58.15
N ASP A 331 25.08 44.20 -57.94
CA ASP A 331 24.73 45.42 -58.73
C ASP A 331 23.55 46.12 -58.03
#